data_d34b4af3805c7497436736eb1808a8fd
#
_entry.id   d34b4af3805c7497436736eb1808a8fd
#
_cell.length_a   1.000
_cell.length_b   1.000
_cell.length_c   1.000
_cell.angle_alpha   90.00
_cell.angle_beta   90.00
_cell.angle_gamma   90.00
#
_symmetry.space_group_name_H-M   'P 1'
#
loop_
_entity.id
_entity.type
_entity.pdbx_description
1 polymer ?
#
loop_
_entity_poly.entity_id
_entity_poly.type
_entity_poly.pdbx_seq_one_letter_code
_entity_poly.pdbx_strand_id
1 'polypeptide(L)'
;MSYMNEVLEKVIAQNPNQPEFHQAVAEVLESLAPVIEKNEEKYRKEALLERLTMPERIIQFRVPWVDDQGNVQVNNGYRVQFNGAIGPYKGGIRLHPSVNTSVMKFLSFEQTFKNSLTGLPIGGGKGGSDFDPKGKSDREIMAFCQSFMNELYKYIGADTDVPAGDIGVGAREIGYMFGQYKRLRDVYEGVFTGKGLSYGGSLARTQIGRASCRERV
;
A
#
# COMPACT_ATOMS: atom_id res chain seq x y z
N MET A 1 18.15 17.26 -23.11
CA MET A 1 17.02 16.99 -22.18
C MET A 1 17.63 16.67 -20.83
N SER A 2 17.04 17.09 -19.69
CA SER A 2 17.58 16.72 -18.37
C SER A 2 17.33 15.25 -18.08
N TYR A 3 18.16 14.63 -17.26
CA TYR A 3 18.00 13.22 -16.84
C TYR A 3 16.58 12.92 -16.29
N MET A 4 16.04 13.84 -15.51
CA MET A 4 14.68 13.72 -14.96
C MET A 4 13.61 13.67 -16.05
N ASN A 5 13.71 14.54 -17.06
CA ASN A 5 12.74 14.57 -18.16
C ASN A 5 12.80 13.29 -19.00
N GLU A 6 14.00 12.77 -19.28
CA GLU A 6 14.17 11.50 -19.98
C GLU A 6 13.52 10.34 -19.23
N VAL A 7 13.71 10.29 -17.90
CA VAL A 7 13.10 9.27 -17.05
C VAL A 7 11.57 9.42 -17.00
N LEU A 8 11.07 10.66 -16.88
CA LEU A 8 9.62 10.90 -16.88
C LEU A 8 8.96 10.46 -18.19
N GLU A 9 9.55 10.83 -19.35
CA GLU A 9 9.04 10.39 -20.66
C GLU A 9 9.03 8.86 -20.77
N LYS A 10 10.09 8.20 -20.29
CA LYS A 10 10.17 6.74 -20.24
C LYS A 10 9.09 6.12 -19.35
N VAL A 11 8.84 6.70 -18.17
CA VAL A 11 7.78 6.25 -17.26
C VAL A 11 6.41 6.38 -17.92
N ILE A 12 6.12 7.50 -18.59
CA ILE A 12 4.86 7.72 -19.30
C ILE A 12 4.69 6.69 -20.43
N ALA A 13 5.72 6.47 -21.22
CA ALA A 13 5.68 5.52 -22.34
C ALA A 13 5.48 4.06 -21.87
N GLN A 14 6.09 3.68 -20.76
CA GLN A 14 5.99 2.31 -20.19
C GLN A 14 4.69 2.06 -19.41
N ASN A 15 3.96 3.09 -19.06
CA ASN A 15 2.77 3.00 -18.23
C ASN A 15 1.56 3.71 -18.87
N PRO A 16 1.13 3.29 -20.06
CA PRO A 16 0.02 3.95 -20.75
C PRO A 16 -1.25 3.91 -19.89
N ASN A 17 -2.06 4.96 -19.94
CA ASN A 17 -3.33 5.08 -19.21
C ASN A 17 -3.21 5.04 -17.67
N GLN A 18 -2.09 5.56 -17.12
CA GLN A 18 -1.88 5.65 -15.66
C GLN A 18 -1.63 7.11 -15.22
N PRO A 19 -2.60 8.02 -15.42
CA PRO A 19 -2.38 9.46 -15.21
C PRO A 19 -2.04 9.82 -13.77
N GLU A 20 -2.62 9.13 -12.76
CA GLU A 20 -2.33 9.40 -11.36
C GLU A 20 -0.87 9.06 -11.02
N PHE A 21 -0.36 7.97 -11.60
CA PHE A 21 1.03 7.58 -11.41
C PHE A 21 1.98 8.55 -12.14
N HIS A 22 1.64 8.98 -13.36
CA HIS A 22 2.46 9.95 -14.10
C HIS A 22 2.59 11.28 -13.35
N GLN A 23 1.48 11.79 -12.80
CA GLN A 23 1.47 13.03 -12.03
C GLN A 23 2.35 12.91 -10.80
N ALA A 24 2.20 11.85 -10.01
CA ALA A 24 2.99 11.64 -8.80
C ALA A 24 4.49 11.56 -9.10
N VAL A 25 4.88 10.86 -10.19
CA VAL A 25 6.28 10.80 -10.61
C VAL A 25 6.80 12.17 -11.01
N ALA A 26 6.05 12.94 -11.79
CA ALA A 26 6.45 14.28 -12.22
C ALA A 26 6.71 15.21 -11.03
N GLU A 27 5.78 15.27 -10.07
CA GLU A 27 5.88 16.09 -8.85
C GLU A 27 7.09 15.72 -7.99
N VAL A 28 7.35 14.43 -7.80
CA VAL A 28 8.49 13.97 -7.01
C VAL A 28 9.81 14.25 -7.72
N LEU A 29 9.91 13.97 -9.04
CA LEU A 29 11.12 14.25 -9.78
C LEU A 29 11.45 15.75 -9.78
N GLU A 30 10.46 16.62 -9.94
CA GLU A 30 10.64 18.07 -9.83
C GLU A 30 11.17 18.47 -8.45
N SER A 31 10.64 17.89 -7.38
CA SER A 31 11.10 18.16 -6.02
C SER A 31 12.53 17.69 -5.74
N LEU A 32 13.00 16.67 -6.45
CA LEU A 32 14.35 16.11 -6.32
C LEU A 32 15.39 16.85 -7.21
N ALA A 33 14.95 17.71 -8.13
CA ALA A 33 15.83 18.40 -9.09
C ALA A 33 17.10 19.01 -8.45
N PRO A 34 17.00 19.79 -7.34
CA PRO A 34 18.18 20.42 -6.75
C PRO A 34 19.25 19.45 -6.25
N VAL A 35 18.86 18.21 -5.94
CA VAL A 35 19.76 17.16 -5.46
C VAL A 35 20.36 16.39 -6.64
N ILE A 36 19.53 16.04 -7.62
CA ILE A 36 19.92 15.25 -8.78
C ILE A 36 20.92 16.03 -9.67
N GLU A 37 20.67 17.31 -9.93
CA GLU A 37 21.54 18.15 -10.77
C GLU A 37 22.98 18.29 -10.23
N LYS A 38 23.15 18.24 -8.91
CA LYS A 38 24.49 18.33 -8.28
C LYS A 38 25.38 17.12 -8.58
N ASN A 39 24.80 15.98 -8.89
CA ASN A 39 25.52 14.72 -9.09
C ASN A 39 24.90 13.89 -10.23
N GLU A 40 24.41 14.54 -11.29
CA GLU A 40 23.65 13.90 -12.36
C GLU A 40 24.39 12.72 -12.98
N GLU A 41 25.67 12.89 -13.30
CA GLU A 41 26.49 11.83 -13.92
C GLU A 41 26.52 10.55 -13.06
N LYS A 42 26.72 10.71 -11.75
CA LYS A 42 26.72 9.59 -10.82
C LYS A 42 25.37 8.89 -10.78
N TYR A 43 24.29 9.65 -10.59
CA TYR A 43 22.95 9.09 -10.46
C TYR A 43 22.44 8.45 -11.75
N ARG A 44 22.83 9.01 -12.91
CA ARG A 44 22.56 8.42 -14.22
C ARG A 44 23.29 7.08 -14.39
N LYS A 45 24.57 7.03 -14.04
CA LYS A 45 25.36 5.78 -14.10
C LYS A 45 24.79 4.68 -13.21
N GLU A 46 24.23 5.04 -12.08
CA GLU A 46 23.59 4.11 -11.13
C GLU A 46 22.14 3.81 -11.48
N ALA A 47 21.57 4.40 -12.54
CA ALA A 47 20.15 4.33 -12.91
C ALA A 47 19.22 4.61 -11.71
N LEU A 48 19.57 5.61 -10.91
CA LEU A 48 18.89 5.88 -9.64
C LEU A 48 17.40 6.21 -9.84
N LEU A 49 17.09 7.12 -10.76
CA LEU A 49 15.71 7.55 -10.98
C LEU A 49 14.86 6.46 -11.61
N GLU A 50 15.42 5.64 -12.49
CA GLU A 50 14.71 4.47 -13.06
C GLU A 50 14.34 3.46 -11.96
N ARG A 51 15.26 3.19 -11.03
CA ARG A 51 14.98 2.29 -9.88
C ARG A 51 13.99 2.90 -8.89
N LEU A 52 13.99 4.21 -8.72
CA LEU A 52 13.04 4.91 -7.85
C LEU A 52 11.64 5.00 -8.44
N THR A 53 11.50 4.99 -9.76
CA THR A 53 10.20 5.12 -10.44
C THR A 53 9.59 3.80 -10.91
N MET A 54 10.31 2.69 -10.77
CA MET A 54 9.82 1.36 -11.13
C MET A 54 9.54 0.54 -9.86
N PRO A 55 8.32 0.01 -9.68
CA PRO A 55 8.05 -0.89 -8.55
C PRO A 55 8.83 -2.20 -8.67
N GLU A 56 9.34 -2.70 -7.55
CA GLU A 56 10.03 -3.99 -7.52
C GLU A 56 9.08 -5.14 -7.83
N ARG A 57 7.80 -5.03 -7.41
CA ARG A 57 6.81 -6.09 -7.64
C ARG A 57 5.39 -5.54 -7.62
N ILE A 58 4.58 -5.99 -8.56
CA ILE A 58 3.12 -5.78 -8.59
C ILE A 58 2.45 -7.15 -8.55
N ILE A 59 1.59 -7.34 -7.56
CA ILE A 59 0.79 -8.55 -7.40
C ILE A 59 -0.66 -8.15 -7.62
N GLN A 60 -1.29 -8.73 -8.63
CA GLN A 60 -2.72 -8.59 -8.91
C GLN A 60 -3.38 -9.97 -8.85
N PHE A 61 -4.51 -10.06 -8.20
CA PHE A 61 -5.21 -11.31 -7.99
C PHE A 61 -6.73 -11.12 -7.94
N ARG A 62 -7.45 -12.19 -8.22
CA ARG A 62 -8.91 -12.24 -8.15
C ARG A 62 -9.36 -12.55 -6.73
N VAL A 63 -10.40 -11.86 -6.26
CA VAL A 63 -11.00 -12.03 -4.93
C VAL A 63 -12.47 -12.42 -5.10
N PRO A 64 -12.81 -13.72 -5.16
CA PRO A 64 -14.19 -14.18 -5.15
C PRO A 64 -14.71 -14.27 -3.71
N TRP A 65 -15.91 -13.76 -3.45
CA TRP A 65 -16.55 -13.82 -2.14
C TRP A 65 -18.06 -13.97 -2.28
N VAL A 66 -18.76 -14.39 -1.22
CA VAL A 66 -20.22 -14.65 -1.26
C VAL A 66 -20.94 -13.57 -0.50
N ASP A 67 -21.93 -12.94 -1.12
CA ASP A 67 -22.78 -11.93 -0.50
C ASP A 67 -23.85 -12.53 0.43
N ASP A 68 -24.63 -11.67 1.08
CA ASP A 68 -25.69 -12.11 2.02
C ASP A 68 -26.85 -12.84 1.33
N GLN A 69 -27.01 -12.68 0.02
CA GLN A 69 -27.98 -13.37 -0.80
C GLN A 69 -27.50 -14.73 -1.32
N GLY A 70 -26.23 -15.07 -1.07
CA GLY A 70 -25.63 -16.32 -1.55
C GLY A 70 -25.02 -16.25 -2.94
N ASN A 71 -24.95 -15.05 -3.55
CA ASN A 71 -24.33 -14.88 -4.85
C ASN A 71 -22.82 -14.72 -4.75
N VAL A 72 -22.09 -15.26 -5.71
CA VAL A 72 -20.65 -15.07 -5.82
C VAL A 72 -20.36 -13.72 -6.47
N GLN A 73 -19.65 -12.89 -5.74
CA GLN A 73 -19.10 -11.62 -6.20
C GLN A 73 -17.60 -11.78 -6.49
N VAL A 74 -17.06 -10.95 -7.39
CA VAL A 74 -15.64 -11.02 -7.77
C VAL A 74 -15.07 -9.61 -7.85
N ASN A 75 -13.99 -9.36 -7.11
CA ASN A 75 -13.24 -8.13 -7.12
C ASN A 75 -11.78 -8.35 -7.51
N ASN A 76 -11.09 -7.26 -7.87
CA ASN A 76 -9.64 -7.26 -8.06
C ASN A 76 -8.93 -6.95 -6.75
N GLY A 77 -7.92 -7.71 -6.43
CA GLY A 77 -7.00 -7.44 -5.33
C GLY A 77 -5.62 -7.04 -5.86
N TYR A 78 -4.97 -6.13 -5.14
CA TYR A 78 -3.65 -5.59 -5.51
C TYR A 78 -2.73 -5.50 -4.29
N ARG A 79 -1.44 -5.78 -4.50
CA ARG A 79 -0.34 -5.36 -3.63
C ARG A 79 0.83 -4.90 -4.48
N VAL A 80 1.25 -3.66 -4.30
CA VAL A 80 2.46 -3.11 -4.92
C VAL A 80 3.53 -3.03 -3.85
N GLN A 81 4.59 -3.78 -4.03
CA GLN A 81 5.83 -3.73 -3.27
C GLN A 81 6.77 -2.84 -4.07
N PHE A 82 6.81 -1.55 -3.71
CA PHE A 82 7.40 -0.56 -4.58
C PHE A 82 8.92 -0.49 -4.42
N ASN A 83 9.40 -0.32 -3.20
CA ASN A 83 10.82 -0.21 -2.94
C ASN A 83 11.15 -0.73 -1.53
N GLY A 84 11.99 -1.74 -1.44
CA GLY A 84 12.45 -2.39 -0.23
C GLY A 84 13.88 -2.05 0.18
N ALA A 85 14.52 -1.06 -0.46
CA ALA A 85 15.94 -0.77 -0.27
C ALA A 85 16.33 -0.44 1.19
N ILE A 86 15.43 0.16 1.96
CA ILE A 86 15.69 0.57 3.35
C ILE A 86 14.99 -0.30 4.40
N GLY A 87 14.24 -1.30 4.00
CA GLY A 87 13.55 -2.22 4.92
C GLY A 87 12.31 -2.88 4.32
N PRO A 88 11.58 -3.68 5.11
CA PRO A 88 10.35 -4.34 4.68
C PRO A 88 9.36 -3.36 4.08
N TYR A 89 8.62 -3.79 3.06
CA TYR A 89 7.57 -2.96 2.48
C TYR A 89 6.52 -2.62 3.52
N LYS A 90 6.09 -1.36 3.56
CA LYS A 90 5.13 -0.87 4.54
C LYS A 90 4.13 0.07 3.89
N GLY A 91 2.84 -0.19 4.09
CA GLY A 91 1.77 0.69 3.63
C GLY A 91 0.39 0.08 3.72
N GLY A 92 -0.64 0.93 3.63
CA GLY A 92 -2.03 0.57 3.86
C GLY A 92 -2.65 -0.31 2.77
N ILE A 93 -3.79 -0.90 3.13
CA ILE A 93 -4.73 -1.54 2.20
C ILE A 93 -5.94 -0.61 2.07
N ARG A 94 -6.29 -0.23 0.84
CA ARG A 94 -7.46 0.60 0.51
C ARG A 94 -8.58 -0.25 -0.07
N LEU A 95 -9.77 -0.14 0.49
CA LEU A 95 -10.99 -0.73 -0.06
C LEU A 95 -11.90 0.40 -0.56
N HIS A 96 -11.92 0.60 -1.88
CA HIS A 96 -12.69 1.66 -2.51
C HIS A 96 -12.89 1.37 -4.01
N PRO A 97 -14.06 1.69 -4.61
CA PRO A 97 -14.31 1.43 -6.03
C PRO A 97 -13.32 2.05 -7.02
N SER A 98 -12.63 3.13 -6.63
CA SER A 98 -11.62 3.78 -7.49
C SER A 98 -10.28 3.05 -7.55
N VAL A 99 -10.11 1.97 -6.80
CA VAL A 99 -8.84 1.24 -6.75
C VAL A 99 -8.59 0.52 -8.09
N ASN A 100 -7.45 0.83 -8.68
CA ASN A 100 -6.92 0.20 -9.88
C ASN A 100 -5.39 0.18 -9.83
N THR A 101 -4.73 -0.34 -10.85
CA THR A 101 -3.27 -0.44 -10.90
C THR A 101 -2.57 0.92 -10.85
N SER A 102 -3.09 1.95 -11.54
CA SER A 102 -2.53 3.30 -11.54
C SER A 102 -2.55 3.90 -10.15
N VAL A 103 -3.72 3.84 -9.48
CA VAL A 103 -3.91 4.32 -8.10
C VAL A 103 -3.01 3.59 -7.12
N MET A 104 -2.87 2.26 -7.23
CA MET A 104 -2.01 1.51 -6.32
C MET A 104 -0.52 1.81 -6.56
N LYS A 105 -0.10 2.01 -7.79
CA LYS A 105 1.29 2.41 -8.11
C LYS A 105 1.61 3.79 -7.56
N PHE A 106 0.77 4.80 -7.82
CA PHE A 106 1.06 6.15 -7.32
C PHE A 106 1.10 6.18 -5.79
N LEU A 107 0.13 5.58 -5.12
CA LEU A 107 0.08 5.53 -3.66
C LEU A 107 1.28 4.79 -3.05
N SER A 108 1.76 3.74 -3.72
CA SER A 108 2.92 2.98 -3.27
C SER A 108 4.23 3.73 -3.49
N PHE A 109 4.32 4.47 -4.58
CA PHE A 109 5.42 5.37 -4.89
C PHE A 109 5.55 6.48 -3.84
N GLU A 110 4.48 7.22 -3.58
CA GLU A 110 4.45 8.25 -2.53
C GLU A 110 4.74 7.67 -1.14
N GLN A 111 4.23 6.47 -0.85
CA GLN A 111 4.48 5.80 0.43
C GLN A 111 5.97 5.51 0.64
N THR A 112 6.73 5.24 -0.42
CA THR A 112 8.18 5.03 -0.35
C THR A 112 8.88 6.28 0.19
N PHE A 113 8.59 7.45 -0.37
CA PHE A 113 9.19 8.70 0.10
C PHE A 113 8.69 9.10 1.49
N LYS A 114 7.40 8.95 1.74
CA LYS A 114 6.84 9.19 3.07
C LYS A 114 7.54 8.37 4.14
N ASN A 115 7.79 7.10 3.90
CA ASN A 115 8.45 6.21 4.84
C ASN A 115 9.92 6.58 5.02
N SER A 116 10.64 6.93 3.95
CA SER A 116 12.05 7.35 4.02
C SER A 116 12.27 8.58 4.92
N LEU A 117 11.29 9.49 4.98
CA LEU A 117 11.35 10.68 5.83
C LEU A 117 11.15 10.40 7.33
N THR A 118 10.76 9.18 7.70
CA THR A 118 10.58 8.80 9.12
C THR A 118 11.90 8.47 9.82
N GLY A 119 12.96 8.19 9.06
CA GLY A 119 14.22 7.65 9.58
C GLY A 119 14.14 6.19 10.04
N LEU A 120 13.00 5.52 9.86
CA LEU A 120 12.83 4.11 10.20
C LEU A 120 13.23 3.20 9.03
N PRO A 121 13.71 1.98 9.28
CA PRO A 121 14.09 1.02 8.25
C PRO A 121 12.85 0.32 7.66
N ILE A 122 12.00 1.07 6.98
CA ILE A 122 10.77 0.60 6.33
C ILE A 122 10.70 1.06 4.89
N GLY A 123 10.47 0.14 3.99
CA GLY A 123 10.27 0.38 2.57
C GLY A 123 8.85 0.87 2.24
N GLY A 124 8.56 1.02 0.95
CA GLY A 124 7.27 1.48 0.46
C GLY A 124 6.44 0.36 -0.15
N GLY A 125 5.18 0.27 0.24
CA GLY A 125 4.21 -0.64 -0.33
C GLY A 125 2.78 -0.14 -0.17
N LYS A 126 1.88 -0.60 -1.04
CA LYS A 126 0.45 -0.27 -0.98
C LYS A 126 -0.37 -1.42 -1.53
N GLY A 127 -1.53 -1.66 -0.94
CA GLY A 127 -2.47 -2.64 -1.44
C GLY A 127 -3.89 -2.11 -1.49
N GLY A 128 -4.78 -2.87 -2.07
CA GLY A 128 -6.18 -2.51 -2.11
C GLY A 128 -7.03 -3.39 -2.99
N SER A 129 -8.29 -3.03 -3.07
CA SER A 129 -9.29 -3.66 -3.94
C SER A 129 -10.34 -2.64 -4.35
N ASP A 130 -10.95 -2.87 -5.50
CA ASP A 130 -12.13 -2.15 -5.99
C ASP A 130 -13.42 -2.50 -5.21
N PHE A 131 -13.32 -3.33 -4.18
CA PHE A 131 -14.40 -3.63 -3.25
C PHE A 131 -14.86 -2.38 -2.48
N ASP A 132 -16.17 -2.12 -2.47
CA ASP A 132 -16.77 -1.05 -1.65
C ASP A 132 -17.36 -1.64 -0.36
N PRO A 133 -16.78 -1.32 0.82
CA PRO A 133 -17.29 -1.81 2.10
C PRO A 133 -18.55 -1.06 2.56
N LYS A 134 -18.92 0.06 1.92
CA LYS A 134 -20.11 0.83 2.32
C LYS A 134 -21.39 0.04 2.08
N GLY A 135 -22.22 -0.02 3.11
CA GLY A 135 -23.51 -0.73 3.04
C GLY A 135 -23.40 -2.26 3.06
N LYS A 136 -22.20 -2.81 3.21
CA LYS A 136 -21.98 -4.25 3.37
C LYS A 136 -22.13 -4.69 4.82
N SER A 137 -22.65 -5.89 5.02
CA SER A 137 -22.71 -6.51 6.36
C SER A 137 -21.33 -6.89 6.86
N ASP A 138 -21.21 -7.09 8.18
CA ASP A 138 -19.97 -7.61 8.78
C ASP A 138 -19.59 -8.99 8.22
N ARG A 139 -20.59 -9.81 7.89
CA ARG A 139 -20.38 -11.13 7.27
C ARG A 139 -19.80 -11.00 5.86
N GLU A 140 -20.32 -10.11 5.02
CA GLU A 140 -19.82 -9.84 3.69
C GLU A 140 -18.39 -9.29 3.72
N ILE A 141 -18.12 -8.33 4.60
CA ILE A 141 -16.77 -7.75 4.78
C ILE A 141 -15.79 -8.80 5.26
N MET A 142 -16.20 -9.67 6.21
CA MET A 142 -15.37 -10.78 6.68
C MET A 142 -15.08 -11.78 5.54
N ALA A 143 -16.10 -12.17 4.78
CA ALA A 143 -15.96 -13.09 3.64
C ALA A 143 -14.99 -12.52 2.58
N PHE A 144 -15.13 -11.22 2.25
CA PHE A 144 -14.19 -10.54 1.36
C PHE A 144 -12.77 -10.54 1.93
N CYS A 145 -12.57 -10.10 3.18
CA CYS A 145 -11.25 -10.03 3.81
C CYS A 145 -10.55 -11.40 3.87
N GLN A 146 -11.29 -12.45 4.17
CA GLN A 146 -10.75 -13.82 4.19
C GLN A 146 -10.32 -14.27 2.80
N SER A 147 -11.16 -14.02 1.77
CA SER A 147 -10.82 -14.34 0.38
C SER A 147 -9.61 -13.53 -0.12
N PHE A 148 -9.56 -12.23 0.17
CA PHE A 148 -8.44 -11.37 -0.14
C PHE A 148 -7.13 -11.90 0.46
N MET A 149 -7.18 -12.37 1.70
CA MET A 149 -6.02 -12.93 2.38
C MET A 149 -5.58 -14.31 1.85
N ASN A 150 -6.47 -15.11 1.27
CA ASN A 150 -6.10 -16.40 0.65
C ASN A 150 -5.05 -16.25 -0.47
N GLU A 151 -4.97 -15.07 -1.10
CA GLU A 151 -3.93 -14.77 -2.07
C GLU A 151 -2.80 -13.93 -1.47
N LEU A 152 -3.13 -12.88 -0.69
CA LEU A 152 -2.15 -11.94 -0.21
C LEU A 152 -1.14 -12.55 0.78
N TYR A 153 -1.55 -13.53 1.60
CA TYR A 153 -0.71 -14.09 2.67
C TYR A 153 0.65 -14.63 2.18
N LYS A 154 0.73 -15.02 0.91
CA LYS A 154 1.94 -15.57 0.28
C LYS A 154 3.07 -14.54 0.14
N TYR A 155 2.72 -13.26 0.17
CA TYR A 155 3.61 -12.15 -0.18
C TYR A 155 3.91 -11.20 0.97
N ILE A 156 3.27 -11.38 2.13
CA ILE A 156 3.43 -10.53 3.31
C ILE A 156 4.02 -11.30 4.50
N GLY A 157 4.56 -10.58 5.44
CA GLY A 157 5.18 -11.13 6.65
C GLY A 157 5.82 -10.03 7.48
N ALA A 158 6.12 -10.30 8.74
CA ALA A 158 6.67 -9.33 9.68
C ALA A 158 7.97 -8.67 9.19
N ASP A 159 8.81 -9.44 8.49
CA ASP A 159 10.11 -9.01 7.99
C ASP A 159 10.14 -8.79 6.46
N THR A 160 9.01 -8.95 5.79
CA THR A 160 8.93 -8.86 4.31
C THR A 160 8.08 -7.68 3.88
N ASP A 161 6.82 -7.67 4.30
CA ASP A 161 5.83 -6.68 3.90
C ASP A 161 4.74 -6.58 4.97
N VAL A 162 4.57 -5.40 5.55
CA VAL A 162 3.68 -5.16 6.70
C VAL A 162 2.55 -4.21 6.30
N PRO A 163 1.37 -4.73 5.93
CA PRO A 163 0.19 -3.93 5.64
C PRO A 163 -0.35 -3.18 6.86
N ALA A 164 -1.17 -2.16 6.56
CA ALA A 164 -1.89 -1.34 7.55
C ALA A 164 -3.30 -0.99 7.02
N GLY A 165 -4.08 -0.27 7.83
CA GLY A 165 -5.33 0.33 7.37
C GLY A 165 -5.12 1.55 6.46
N ASP A 166 -6.11 1.81 5.62
CA ASP A 166 -6.26 2.99 4.77
C ASP A 166 -7.77 3.26 4.56
N ILE A 167 -8.16 3.99 3.52
CA ILE A 167 -9.58 4.23 3.20
C ILE A 167 -10.35 2.89 3.12
N GLY A 168 -11.47 2.80 3.83
CA GLY A 168 -12.31 1.60 3.88
C GLY A 168 -11.76 0.44 4.73
N VAL A 169 -10.61 0.62 5.41
CA VAL A 169 -9.98 -0.41 6.24
C VAL A 169 -9.65 0.15 7.61
N GLY A 170 -10.40 -0.27 8.61
CA GLY A 170 -10.19 0.02 10.02
C GLY A 170 -9.72 -1.20 10.82
N ALA A 171 -9.84 -1.10 12.14
CA ALA A 171 -9.44 -2.18 13.05
C ALA A 171 -10.25 -3.48 12.82
N ARG A 172 -11.51 -3.38 12.39
CA ARG A 172 -12.38 -4.51 12.06
C ARG A 172 -11.81 -5.31 10.87
N GLU A 173 -11.58 -4.64 9.75
CA GLU A 173 -11.04 -5.26 8.53
C GLU A 173 -9.63 -5.83 8.77
N ILE A 174 -8.78 -5.08 9.46
CA ILE A 174 -7.46 -5.57 9.89
C ILE A 174 -7.59 -6.82 10.77
N GLY A 175 -8.57 -6.85 11.67
CA GLY A 175 -8.86 -8.01 12.50
C GLY A 175 -9.23 -9.26 11.68
N TYR A 176 -10.10 -9.11 10.69
CA TYR A 176 -10.48 -10.20 9.79
C TYR A 176 -9.29 -10.69 8.94
N MET A 177 -8.50 -9.77 8.39
CA MET A 177 -7.30 -10.10 7.61
C MET A 177 -6.23 -10.78 8.47
N PHE A 178 -5.95 -10.27 9.66
CA PHE A 178 -4.97 -10.85 10.58
C PHE A 178 -5.39 -12.24 11.07
N GLY A 179 -6.67 -12.41 11.41
CA GLY A 179 -7.21 -13.71 11.81
C GLY A 179 -7.07 -14.76 10.70
N GLN A 180 -7.33 -14.38 9.45
CA GLN A 180 -7.15 -15.27 8.30
C GLN A 180 -5.67 -15.57 8.04
N TYR A 181 -4.79 -14.58 8.11
CA TYR A 181 -3.35 -14.77 7.99
C TYR A 181 -2.84 -15.79 9.03
N LYS A 182 -3.21 -15.60 10.29
CA LYS A 182 -2.86 -16.53 11.37
C LYS A 182 -3.30 -17.97 11.07
N ARG A 183 -4.51 -18.16 10.55
CA ARG A 183 -5.01 -19.50 10.19
C ARG A 183 -4.24 -20.13 9.04
N LEU A 184 -3.84 -19.33 8.03
CA LEU A 184 -3.14 -19.83 6.83
C LEU A 184 -1.66 -20.13 7.11
N ARG A 185 -1.02 -19.33 7.96
CA ARG A 185 0.41 -19.43 8.27
C ARG A 185 0.72 -20.22 9.53
N ASP A 186 -0.27 -20.41 10.39
CA ASP A 186 -0.12 -20.99 11.73
C ASP A 186 0.91 -20.26 12.62
N VAL A 187 0.96 -18.91 12.49
CA VAL A 187 1.86 -18.04 13.25
C VAL A 187 1.11 -16.85 13.86
N TYR A 188 1.63 -16.34 14.98
CA TYR A 188 1.17 -15.11 15.60
C TYR A 188 2.32 -14.11 15.59
N GLU A 189 2.36 -13.26 14.57
CA GLU A 189 3.47 -12.32 14.34
C GLU A 189 3.00 -10.91 13.97
N GLY A 190 3.92 -9.95 13.95
CA GLY A 190 3.67 -8.54 13.68
C GLY A 190 3.42 -8.18 12.22
N VAL A 191 2.69 -9.00 11.46
CA VAL A 191 2.45 -8.82 10.02
C VAL A 191 1.54 -7.64 9.67
N PHE A 192 0.69 -7.18 10.58
CA PHE A 192 -0.20 -6.03 10.38
C PHE A 192 0.00 -4.96 11.45
N THR A 193 -0.07 -3.68 11.07
CA THR A 193 -0.31 -2.59 12.00
C THR A 193 -1.78 -2.15 11.94
N GLY A 194 -2.26 -1.52 13.03
CA GLY A 194 -3.68 -1.14 13.13
C GLY A 194 -4.59 -2.22 13.70
N LYS A 195 -4.02 -3.27 14.27
CA LYS A 195 -4.74 -4.30 15.03
C LYS A 195 -5.39 -3.70 16.28
N GLY A 196 -6.48 -4.32 16.75
CA GLY A 196 -7.07 -4.02 18.05
C GLY A 196 -6.10 -4.28 19.22
N LEU A 197 -6.27 -3.56 20.33
CA LEU A 197 -5.41 -3.67 21.52
C LEU A 197 -5.35 -5.07 22.09
N SER A 198 -6.48 -5.80 22.07
CA SER A 198 -6.61 -7.12 22.67
C SER A 198 -5.82 -8.24 21.98
N TYR A 199 -5.29 -7.99 20.77
CA TYR A 199 -4.53 -8.98 20.00
C TYR A 199 -3.23 -8.40 19.39
N GLY A 200 -2.52 -7.62 20.19
CA GLY A 200 -1.19 -7.14 19.88
C GLY A 200 -1.15 -5.83 19.07
N GLY A 201 -2.23 -5.09 19.06
CA GLY A 201 -2.31 -3.77 18.43
C GLY A 201 -1.91 -2.63 19.36
N SER A 202 -2.07 -1.41 18.85
CA SER A 202 -1.82 -0.16 19.57
C SER A 202 -2.95 0.84 19.32
N LEU A 203 -2.94 1.95 20.05
CA LEU A 203 -3.88 3.04 19.82
C LEU A 203 -3.75 3.57 18.39
N ALA A 204 -4.87 3.72 17.71
CA ALA A 204 -4.89 4.32 16.39
C ALA A 204 -4.51 5.82 16.47
N ARG A 205 -3.79 6.31 15.45
CA ARG A 205 -3.40 7.72 15.34
C ARG A 205 -4.58 8.69 15.53
N THR A 206 -5.74 8.37 15.00
CA THR A 206 -6.98 9.15 15.14
C THR A 206 -7.49 9.18 16.57
N GLN A 207 -7.27 8.15 17.37
CA GLN A 207 -7.62 8.10 18.78
C GLN A 207 -6.70 9.00 19.62
N ILE A 208 -5.40 8.99 19.30
CA ILE A 208 -4.41 9.88 19.96
C ILE A 208 -4.73 11.34 19.63
N GLY A 209 -5.05 11.67 18.38
CA GLY A 209 -5.43 13.04 18.00
C GLY A 209 -6.71 13.53 18.69
N ARG A 210 -7.69 12.67 18.90
CA ARG A 210 -8.92 13.01 19.66
C ARG A 210 -8.64 13.25 21.15
N ALA A 211 -7.74 12.50 21.77
CA ALA A 211 -7.34 12.70 23.16
C ALA A 211 -6.67 14.07 23.32
N SER A 212 -5.69 14.41 22.49
CA SER A 212 -4.99 15.70 22.56
C SER A 212 -5.89 16.91 22.26
N CYS A 213 -6.93 16.77 21.45
CA CYS A 213 -7.93 17.83 21.24
C CYS A 213 -8.87 18.02 22.44
N ARG A 214 -9.14 16.97 23.24
CA ARG A 214 -9.98 17.07 24.45
C ARG A 214 -9.27 17.73 25.63
N GLU A 215 -7.97 17.59 25.72
CA GLU A 215 -7.17 18.21 26.78
C GLU A 215 -6.96 19.73 26.60
N ARG A 216 -7.32 20.29 25.43
CA ARG A 216 -7.21 21.74 25.13
C ARG A 216 -8.51 22.52 25.31
N VAL A 217 -9.56 21.88 25.78
CA VAL A 217 -10.85 22.48 26.14
C VAL A 217 -11.06 22.35 27.64
#